data_1929b8d36a56f6307c888d41a3db2960
#
_entry.id   1929b8d36a56f6307c888d41a3db2960
#
_cell.length_a   1.000
_cell.length_b   1.000
_cell.length_c   1.000
_cell.angle_alpha   90.00
_cell.angle_beta   90.00
_cell.angle_gamma   90.00
#
_symmetry.space_group_name_H-M   'P 1'
#
loop_
_entity.id
_entity.type
_entity.pdbx_description
1 polymer ?
#
loop_
_entity_poly.entity_id
_entity_poly.type
_entity_poly.pdbx_seq_one_letter_code
_entity_poly.pdbx_strand_id
1 'polypeptide(L)'
;SVSLYFYNSLITREHYHDVSECFNRINLVEMRHLDIFGELALKLGTDPRLWSYNKGRMYYWCPGCNQYPTQIHALLTNALEGEIQAIRKYHAQSEWIEDGHIRSILNRIIADEELHVKIFRSLLSEFSMPEPETHSEPAESPEPTTQVPT
;
A
#
# COMPACT_ATOMS: atom_id res chain seq x y z
N SER A 1 -3.33 2.47 -7.56
CA SER A 1 -1.86 2.57 -7.31
C SER A 1 -1.20 3.71 -8.10
N VAL A 2 -1.30 3.81 -9.43
CA VAL A 2 -0.51 4.75 -10.27
C VAL A 2 -0.49 6.20 -9.74
N SER A 3 -1.64 6.83 -9.56
CA SER A 3 -1.69 8.23 -9.09
C SER A 3 -1.25 8.40 -7.63
N LEU A 4 -1.51 7.40 -6.78
CA LEU A 4 -1.09 7.39 -5.39
C LEU A 4 0.43 7.28 -5.28
N TYR A 5 1.06 6.38 -6.02
CA TYR A 5 2.50 6.18 -5.97
C TYR A 5 3.27 7.34 -6.61
N PHE A 6 2.70 7.97 -7.64
CA PHE A 6 3.19 9.25 -8.13
C PHE A 6 3.21 10.32 -7.02
N TYR A 7 2.09 10.49 -6.30
CA TYR A 7 2.01 11.42 -5.18
C TYR A 7 3.00 11.07 -4.08
N ASN A 8 3.05 9.80 -3.65
CA ASN A 8 3.95 9.34 -2.60
C ASN A 8 5.42 9.58 -2.95
N SER A 9 5.82 9.38 -4.20
CA SER A 9 7.18 9.65 -4.66
C SER A 9 7.55 11.13 -4.54
N LEU A 10 6.60 12.03 -4.80
CA LEU A 10 6.85 13.47 -4.69
C LEU A 10 7.02 13.92 -3.25
N ILE A 11 6.12 13.53 -2.35
CA ILE A 11 6.13 14.00 -0.96
C ILE A 11 7.26 13.39 -0.11
N THR A 12 7.81 12.25 -0.54
CA THR A 12 8.94 11.60 0.15
C THR A 12 10.31 12.03 -0.36
N ARG A 13 10.37 12.72 -1.50
CA ARG A 13 11.61 13.00 -2.25
C ARG A 13 12.67 13.73 -1.43
N GLU A 14 12.27 14.71 -0.62
CA GLU A 14 13.20 15.57 0.10
C GLU A 14 13.81 14.87 1.32
N HIS A 15 13.02 14.11 2.07
CA HIS A 15 13.44 13.54 3.36
C HIS A 15 13.69 12.02 3.32
N TYR A 16 13.14 11.33 2.32
CA TYR A 16 13.20 9.87 2.18
C TYR A 16 13.49 9.49 0.73
N HIS A 17 14.65 9.88 0.24
CA HIS A 17 15.03 9.73 -1.17
C HIS A 17 14.88 8.29 -1.68
N ASP A 18 15.36 7.31 -0.91
CA ASP A 18 15.29 5.89 -1.31
C ASP A 18 13.85 5.38 -1.39
N VAL A 19 12.98 5.85 -0.49
CA VAL A 19 11.53 5.57 -0.54
C VAL A 19 10.90 6.20 -1.78
N SER A 20 11.26 7.45 -2.09
CA SER A 20 10.80 8.14 -3.28
C SER A 20 11.18 7.38 -4.56
N GLU A 21 12.44 6.96 -4.69
CA GLU A 21 12.89 6.16 -5.83
C GLU A 21 12.17 4.81 -5.91
N CYS A 22 11.93 4.17 -4.76
CA CYS A 22 11.18 2.93 -4.69
C CYS A 22 9.76 3.10 -5.24
N PHE A 23 9.02 4.13 -4.80
CA PHE A 23 7.70 4.45 -5.34
C PHE A 23 7.73 4.74 -6.84
N ASN A 24 8.74 5.44 -7.33
CA ASN A 24 8.89 5.70 -8.77
C ASN A 24 9.05 4.40 -9.56
N ARG A 25 9.88 3.47 -9.10
CA ARG A 25 10.12 2.19 -9.77
C ARG A 25 8.87 1.31 -9.76
N ILE A 26 8.21 1.19 -8.61
CA ILE A 26 6.95 0.44 -8.50
C ILE A 26 5.89 1.09 -9.39
N ASN A 27 5.78 2.41 -9.41
CA ASN A 27 4.80 3.12 -10.24
C ASN A 27 4.96 2.83 -11.74
N LEU A 28 6.18 2.66 -12.24
CA LEU A 28 6.40 2.23 -13.62
C LEU A 28 5.85 0.83 -13.90
N VAL A 29 5.95 -0.09 -12.94
CA VAL A 29 5.34 -1.43 -13.04
C VAL A 29 3.81 -1.31 -13.03
N GLU A 30 3.24 -0.51 -12.13
CA GLU A 30 1.80 -0.25 -12.07
C GLU A 30 1.23 0.35 -13.37
N MET A 31 1.97 1.28 -13.98
CA MET A 31 1.60 1.82 -15.29
C MET A 31 1.60 0.72 -16.36
N ARG A 32 2.55 -0.23 -16.28
CA ARG A 32 2.58 -1.38 -17.20
C ARG A 32 1.40 -2.33 -16.95
N HIS A 33 1.01 -2.57 -15.70
CA HIS A 33 -0.20 -3.34 -15.38
C HIS A 33 -1.45 -2.68 -15.95
N LEU A 34 -1.56 -1.36 -15.81
CA LEU A 34 -2.68 -0.61 -16.37
C LEU A 34 -2.76 -0.73 -17.89
N ASP A 35 -1.63 -0.64 -18.60
CA ASP A 35 -1.51 -0.82 -20.03
C ASP A 35 -1.96 -2.23 -20.47
N ILE A 36 -1.47 -3.27 -19.78
CA ILE A 36 -1.85 -4.66 -20.03
C ILE A 36 -3.36 -4.86 -19.89
N PHE A 37 -3.98 -4.34 -18.81
CA PHE A 37 -5.42 -4.43 -18.61
C PHE A 37 -6.19 -3.66 -19.68
N GLY A 38 -5.70 -2.50 -20.13
CA GLY A 38 -6.28 -1.73 -21.21
C GLY A 38 -6.27 -2.50 -22.54
N GLU A 39 -5.14 -3.13 -22.88
CA GLU A 39 -5.03 -3.99 -24.07
C GLU A 39 -5.97 -5.21 -24.00
N LEU A 40 -6.07 -5.86 -22.83
CA LEU A 40 -6.99 -6.98 -22.63
C LEU A 40 -8.44 -6.55 -22.79
N ALA A 41 -8.81 -5.39 -22.24
CA ALA A 41 -10.16 -4.84 -22.39
C ALA A 41 -10.51 -4.63 -23.89
N LEU A 42 -9.61 -4.03 -24.66
CA LEU A 42 -9.79 -3.85 -26.10
C LEU A 42 -9.93 -5.18 -26.85
N LYS A 43 -9.08 -6.17 -26.54
CA LYS A 43 -9.13 -7.51 -27.16
C LYS A 43 -10.45 -8.23 -26.84
N LEU A 44 -11.03 -7.99 -25.68
CA LEU A 44 -12.32 -8.52 -25.25
C LEU A 44 -13.53 -7.69 -25.74
N GLY A 45 -13.29 -6.64 -26.54
CA GLY A 45 -14.34 -5.76 -27.06
C GLY A 45 -14.95 -4.83 -26.03
N THR A 46 -14.24 -4.56 -24.94
CA THR A 46 -14.67 -3.66 -23.87
C THR A 46 -13.95 -2.32 -23.97
N ASP A 47 -14.64 -1.24 -23.63
CA ASP A 47 -14.06 0.10 -23.56
C ASP A 47 -13.02 0.20 -22.43
N PRO A 48 -11.75 0.58 -22.71
CA PRO A 48 -10.67 0.60 -21.73
C PRO A 48 -10.68 1.83 -20.80
N ARG A 49 -11.67 2.71 -20.90
CA ARG A 49 -11.79 3.85 -19.97
C ARG A 49 -11.83 3.35 -18.52
N LEU A 50 -11.26 4.12 -17.61
CA LEU A 50 -11.28 3.80 -16.17
C LEU A 50 -12.64 4.12 -15.57
N TRP A 51 -13.57 3.21 -15.72
CA TRP A 51 -14.96 3.34 -15.29
C TRP A 51 -15.50 2.01 -14.74
N SER A 52 -16.56 2.11 -14.00
CA SER A 52 -17.32 0.97 -13.50
C SER A 52 -18.80 1.22 -13.62
N TYR A 53 -19.59 0.14 -13.69
CA TYR A 53 -21.04 0.21 -13.71
C TYR A 53 -21.58 -0.43 -12.43
N ASN A 54 -22.30 0.36 -11.64
CA ASN A 54 -22.88 -0.13 -10.40
C ASN A 54 -24.30 0.41 -10.22
N LYS A 55 -25.26 -0.49 -9.94
CA LYS A 55 -26.69 -0.17 -9.72
C LYS A 55 -27.28 0.72 -10.82
N GLY A 56 -27.02 0.41 -12.08
CA GLY A 56 -27.56 1.16 -13.21
C GLY A 56 -26.89 2.51 -13.50
N ARG A 57 -25.79 2.83 -12.84
CA ARG A 57 -25.04 4.08 -13.05
C ARG A 57 -23.60 3.82 -13.42
N MET A 58 -23.07 4.68 -14.30
CA MET A 58 -21.66 4.69 -14.67
C MET A 58 -20.89 5.63 -13.73
N TYR A 59 -19.76 5.17 -13.24
CA TYR A 59 -18.83 5.93 -12.41
C TYR A 59 -17.45 5.89 -13.05
N TYR A 60 -16.88 7.07 -13.27
CA TYR A 60 -15.47 7.18 -13.64
C TYR A 60 -14.59 7.14 -12.41
N TRP A 61 -13.40 6.53 -12.56
CA TRP A 61 -12.40 6.60 -11.52
C TRP A 61 -12.00 8.07 -11.25
N CYS A 62 -11.75 8.40 -9.99
CA CYS A 62 -11.25 9.71 -9.59
C CYS A 62 -10.20 9.56 -8.46
N PRO A 63 -9.26 10.53 -8.34
CA PRO A 63 -8.23 10.50 -7.29
C PRO A 63 -8.78 10.50 -5.86
N GLY A 64 -9.98 11.01 -5.64
CA GLY A 64 -10.65 11.03 -4.34
C GLY A 64 -10.99 9.65 -3.76
N CYS A 65 -10.82 8.57 -4.56
CA CYS A 65 -10.95 7.19 -4.08
C CYS A 65 -9.72 6.74 -3.29
N ASN A 66 -8.59 7.43 -3.37
CA ASN A 66 -7.37 7.12 -2.64
C ASN A 66 -7.35 7.78 -1.26
N GLN A 67 -6.65 7.18 -0.32
CA GLN A 67 -6.21 7.81 0.92
C GLN A 67 -4.81 8.39 0.70
N TYR A 68 -4.54 9.54 1.30
CA TYR A 68 -3.27 10.27 1.13
C TYR A 68 -2.61 10.54 2.49
N PRO A 69 -2.15 9.51 3.22
CA PRO A 69 -1.39 9.72 4.45
C PRO A 69 -0.06 10.38 4.13
N THR A 70 0.42 11.26 5.02
CA THR A 70 1.67 12.02 4.84
C THR A 70 2.79 11.54 5.75
N GLN A 71 2.47 10.85 6.85
CA GLN A 71 3.45 10.25 7.74
C GLN A 71 4.04 9.00 7.09
N ILE A 72 5.36 8.86 7.12
CA ILE A 72 6.09 7.81 6.39
C ILE A 72 5.57 6.40 6.70
N HIS A 73 5.39 6.06 7.97
CA HIS A 73 4.90 4.75 8.36
C HIS A 73 3.47 4.50 7.85
N ALA A 74 2.57 5.47 8.00
CA ALA A 74 1.18 5.36 7.54
C ALA A 74 1.09 5.28 6.00
N LEU A 75 1.94 6.02 5.31
CA LEU A 75 2.04 6.01 3.84
C LEU A 75 2.49 4.64 3.31
N LEU A 76 3.53 4.07 3.92
CA LEU A 76 4.02 2.73 3.55
C LEU A 76 3.02 1.63 3.92
N THR A 77 2.34 1.75 5.07
CA THR A 77 1.28 0.81 5.49
C THR A 77 0.12 0.85 4.49
N ASN A 78 -0.34 2.04 4.10
CA ASN A 78 -1.41 2.20 3.12
C ASN A 78 -1.04 1.59 1.75
N ALA A 79 0.20 1.76 1.31
CA ALA A 79 0.69 1.14 0.09
C ALA A 79 0.70 -0.40 0.21
N LEU A 80 1.27 -0.95 1.29
CA LEU A 80 1.30 -2.39 1.55
C LEU A 80 -0.10 -3.02 1.56
N GLU A 81 -1.05 -2.39 2.23
CA GLU A 81 -2.44 -2.86 2.28
C GLU A 81 -3.09 -2.86 0.90
N GLY A 82 -2.79 -1.85 0.07
CA GLY A 82 -3.25 -1.76 -1.31
C GLY A 82 -2.79 -2.95 -2.15
N GLU A 83 -1.50 -3.32 -2.07
CA GLU A 83 -0.95 -4.47 -2.80
C GLU A 83 -1.56 -5.80 -2.32
N ILE A 84 -1.70 -5.99 -1.01
CA ILE A 84 -2.33 -7.19 -0.46
C ILE A 84 -3.78 -7.32 -0.95
N GLN A 85 -4.52 -6.23 -1.02
CA GLN A 85 -5.89 -6.22 -1.55
C GLN A 85 -5.92 -6.53 -3.05
N ALA A 86 -4.98 -6.00 -3.84
CA ALA A 86 -4.85 -6.28 -5.26
C ALA A 86 -4.58 -7.77 -5.51
N ILE A 87 -3.64 -8.38 -4.80
CA ILE A 87 -3.33 -9.80 -4.88
C ILE A 87 -4.58 -10.66 -4.60
N ARG A 88 -5.29 -10.38 -3.52
CA ARG A 88 -6.53 -11.10 -3.16
C ARG A 88 -7.59 -11.00 -4.27
N LYS A 89 -7.76 -9.80 -4.80
CA LYS A 89 -8.70 -9.53 -5.89
C LYS A 89 -8.33 -10.30 -7.16
N TYR A 90 -7.08 -10.28 -7.55
CA TYR A 90 -6.61 -10.97 -8.77
C TYR A 90 -6.69 -12.48 -8.63
N HIS A 91 -6.40 -13.06 -7.47
CA HIS A 91 -6.63 -14.49 -7.23
C HIS A 91 -8.09 -14.84 -7.36
N ALA A 92 -8.99 -14.11 -6.70
CA ALA A 92 -10.44 -14.37 -6.81
C ALA A 92 -10.95 -14.24 -8.24
N GLN A 93 -10.45 -13.28 -9.02
CA GLN A 93 -10.81 -13.13 -10.43
C GLN A 93 -10.27 -14.28 -11.29
N SER A 94 -9.05 -14.75 -11.03
CA SER A 94 -8.42 -15.85 -11.76
C SER A 94 -9.20 -17.16 -11.66
N GLU A 95 -9.96 -17.37 -10.58
CA GLU A 95 -10.82 -18.56 -10.41
C GLU A 95 -11.97 -18.62 -11.42
N TRP A 96 -12.45 -17.47 -11.89
CA TRP A 96 -13.58 -17.35 -12.83
C TRP A 96 -13.16 -17.27 -14.29
N ILE A 97 -11.87 -17.05 -14.57
CA ILE A 97 -11.35 -16.89 -15.92
C ILE A 97 -10.97 -18.24 -16.49
N GLU A 98 -11.67 -18.68 -17.53
CA GLU A 98 -11.39 -19.95 -18.19
C GLU A 98 -10.21 -19.86 -19.18
N ASP A 99 -9.97 -18.68 -19.77
CA ASP A 99 -8.89 -18.45 -20.72
C ASP A 99 -7.51 -18.60 -20.05
N GLY A 100 -6.75 -19.61 -20.46
CA GLY A 100 -5.43 -19.93 -19.91
C GLY A 100 -4.38 -18.84 -20.18
N HIS A 101 -4.51 -18.09 -21.27
CA HIS A 101 -3.60 -16.99 -21.58
C HIS A 101 -3.85 -15.79 -20.65
N ILE A 102 -5.12 -15.43 -20.44
CA ILE A 102 -5.47 -14.35 -19.51
C ILE A 102 -5.06 -14.72 -18.08
N ARG A 103 -5.28 -15.96 -17.65
CA ARG A 103 -4.80 -16.44 -16.33
C ARG A 103 -3.29 -16.33 -16.19
N SER A 104 -2.55 -16.67 -17.25
CA SER A 104 -1.08 -16.53 -17.23
C SER A 104 -0.63 -15.07 -17.04
N ILE A 105 -1.32 -14.13 -17.70
CA ILE A 105 -1.05 -12.68 -17.52
C ILE A 105 -1.35 -12.26 -16.09
N LEU A 106 -2.51 -12.65 -15.51
CA LEU A 106 -2.85 -12.33 -14.13
C LEU A 106 -1.82 -12.91 -13.13
N ASN A 107 -1.39 -14.15 -13.33
CA ASN A 107 -0.38 -14.76 -12.46
C ASN A 107 0.95 -14.01 -12.51
N ARG A 108 1.32 -13.45 -13.65
CA ARG A 108 2.49 -12.61 -13.78
C ARG A 108 2.34 -11.31 -13.01
N ILE A 109 1.19 -10.64 -13.13
CA ILE A 109 0.89 -9.42 -12.36
C ILE A 109 0.90 -9.74 -10.86
N ILE A 110 0.27 -10.83 -10.42
CA ILE A 110 0.30 -11.25 -9.01
C ILE A 110 1.74 -11.42 -8.50
N ALA A 111 2.64 -11.99 -9.30
CA ALA A 111 4.04 -12.14 -8.90
C ALA A 111 4.75 -10.78 -8.74
N ASP A 112 4.42 -9.80 -9.57
CA ASP A 112 4.93 -8.44 -9.43
C ASP A 112 4.38 -7.76 -8.15
N GLU A 113 3.07 -7.91 -7.85
CA GLU A 113 2.47 -7.38 -6.60
C GLU A 113 3.05 -8.06 -5.34
N GLU A 114 3.34 -9.36 -5.38
CA GLU A 114 4.01 -10.06 -4.29
C GLU A 114 5.43 -9.51 -4.03
N LEU A 115 6.12 -9.08 -5.09
CA LEU A 115 7.40 -8.39 -4.96
C LEU A 115 7.23 -7.02 -4.32
N HIS A 116 6.21 -6.24 -4.74
CA HIS A 116 5.89 -4.95 -4.12
C HIS A 116 5.59 -5.11 -2.62
N VAL A 117 4.82 -6.12 -2.22
CA VAL A 117 4.57 -6.46 -0.81
C VAL A 117 5.87 -6.70 -0.04
N LYS A 118 6.82 -7.44 -0.60
CA LYS A 118 8.13 -7.69 0.05
C LYS A 118 8.91 -6.39 0.21
N ILE A 119 8.91 -5.54 -0.80
CA ILE A 119 9.60 -4.24 -0.77
C ILE A 119 8.99 -3.34 0.31
N PHE A 120 7.67 -3.17 0.35
CA PHE A 120 7.02 -2.32 1.36
C PHE A 120 7.18 -2.86 2.78
N ARG A 121 7.19 -4.17 2.98
CA ARG A 121 7.50 -4.77 4.29
C ARG A 121 8.94 -4.48 4.73
N SER A 122 9.91 -4.55 3.81
CA SER A 122 11.30 -4.21 4.10
C SER A 122 11.41 -2.75 4.51
N LEU A 123 10.83 -1.83 3.74
CA LEU A 123 10.83 -0.40 4.07
C LEU A 123 10.14 -0.13 5.43
N LEU A 124 8.99 -0.76 5.70
CA LEU A 124 8.32 -0.62 7.00
C LEU A 124 9.19 -1.08 8.16
N SER A 125 10.00 -2.12 8.00
CA SER A 125 10.91 -2.58 9.05
C SER A 125 12.01 -1.57 9.37
N GLU A 126 12.40 -0.74 8.39
CA GLU A 126 13.38 0.34 8.57
C GLU A 126 12.79 1.55 9.31
N PHE A 127 11.49 1.78 9.16
CA PHE A 127 10.76 2.88 9.79
C PHE A 127 9.89 2.43 10.98
N SER A 128 10.17 1.26 11.57
CA SER A 128 9.49 0.81 12.78
C SER A 128 9.69 1.86 13.89
N MET A 129 8.59 2.35 14.47
CA MET A 129 8.65 3.24 15.62
C MET A 129 9.38 2.52 16.75
N PRO A 130 10.37 3.15 17.42
CA PRO A 130 10.91 2.58 18.66
C PRO A 130 9.74 2.34 19.61
N GLU A 131 9.72 1.18 20.25
CA GLU A 131 8.73 0.91 21.31
C GLU A 131 8.79 2.07 22.32
N PRO A 132 7.64 2.58 22.80
CA PRO A 132 7.66 3.60 23.83
C PRO A 132 8.44 3.03 25.01
N GLU A 133 9.53 3.72 25.38
CA GLU A 133 10.28 3.39 26.60
C GLU A 133 9.28 3.33 27.75
N THR A 134 9.09 2.15 28.31
CA THR A 134 8.35 2.00 29.55
C THR A 134 9.14 2.74 30.62
N HIS A 135 8.74 3.98 30.91
CA HIS A 135 9.23 4.67 32.08
C HIS A 135 8.90 3.78 33.29
N SER A 136 9.93 3.09 33.78
CA SER A 136 9.90 2.50 35.09
C SER A 136 9.64 3.65 36.07
N GLU A 137 8.51 3.62 36.75
CA GLU A 137 8.20 4.54 37.83
C GLU A 137 9.38 4.59 38.82
N PRO A 138 9.81 5.80 39.23
CA PRO A 138 10.83 5.89 40.27
C PRO A 138 10.29 5.28 41.57
N ALA A 139 11.08 4.36 42.13
CA ALA A 139 10.79 3.72 43.42
C ALA A 139 10.40 4.76 44.48
N GLU A 140 9.24 4.58 45.09
CA GLU A 140 8.75 5.36 46.21
C GLU A 140 9.84 5.41 47.31
N SER A 141 10.28 6.61 47.65
CA SER A 141 11.18 6.86 48.77
C SER A 141 10.44 6.56 50.08
N PRO A 142 11.04 5.87 51.06
CA PRO A 142 10.35 5.58 52.35
C PRO A 142 10.13 6.87 53.14
N GLU A 143 8.89 7.01 53.66
CA GLU A 143 8.50 8.12 54.53
C GLU A 143 9.37 8.19 55.79
N PRO A 144 9.72 9.40 56.27
CA PRO A 144 10.46 9.56 57.52
C PRO A 144 9.56 9.26 58.73
N THR A 145 9.92 8.27 59.50
CA THR A 145 9.28 7.92 60.77
C THR A 145 9.42 9.08 61.77
N THR A 146 8.34 9.78 62.08
CA THR A 146 8.30 10.80 63.12
C THR A 146 8.22 10.11 64.48
N GLN A 147 9.35 10.06 65.21
CA GLN A 147 9.35 9.72 66.64
C GLN A 147 8.90 10.94 67.44
N VAL A 148 7.81 10.74 68.22
CA VAL A 148 7.35 11.73 69.23
C VAL A 148 8.09 11.41 70.55
N PRO A 149 8.77 12.37 71.18
CA PRO A 149 9.31 12.16 72.52
C PRO A 149 8.22 12.38 73.56
N THR A 150 8.21 11.49 74.58
CA THR A 150 7.43 11.59 75.85
C THR A 150 7.88 12.71 76.76
#